data_f712e2a8fbf48fd4ea8520fe417ed8e6
#
_entry.id   f712e2a8fbf48fd4ea8520fe417ed8e6
#
_cell.length_a   1.000
_cell.length_b   1.000
_cell.length_c   1.000
_cell.angle_alpha   90.00
_cell.angle_beta   90.00
_cell.angle_gamma   90.00
#
_symmetry.space_group_name_H-M   'P 1'
#
loop_
_entity.id
_entity.type
_entity.pdbx_description
1 polymer ?
#
loop_
_entity_poly.entity_id
_entity_poly.type
_entity_poly.pdbx_seq_one_letter_code
_entity_poly.pdbx_strand_id
1 'polypeptide(L)'
;MRFGISPRSMDLIVSALKKWHEIEQAAIFGSRGMGNYKDGSDVDIVIYGKNITADVLNDLSVELNEKQPLPYNFDLVHYETIRHKELKKHIDRFAKIFYVSHGDGSCGRS
;
A
#
# COMPACT_ATOMS: atom_id res chain seq x y z
N MET A 1 10.54 -3.48 13.66
CA MET A 1 9.76 -3.90 12.47
C MET A 1 8.39 -3.24 12.50
N ARG A 2 7.94 -2.76 11.37
CA ARG A 2 6.60 -2.17 11.25
C ARG A 2 5.66 -3.22 10.69
N PHE A 3 4.55 -3.47 11.36
CA PHE A 3 3.52 -4.41 10.89
C PHE A 3 4.06 -5.82 10.64
N GLY A 4 5.13 -6.21 11.33
CA GLY A 4 5.77 -7.48 11.09
C GLY A 4 6.60 -7.52 9.80
N ILE A 5 6.84 -6.37 9.20
CA ILE A 5 7.62 -6.24 7.97
C ILE A 5 8.98 -5.66 8.34
N SER A 6 10.06 -6.31 7.87
CA SER A 6 11.41 -5.82 8.18
C SER A 6 11.64 -4.44 7.56
N PRO A 7 12.56 -3.64 8.14
CA PRO A 7 12.87 -2.32 7.57
C PRO A 7 13.31 -2.39 6.11
N ARG A 8 14.09 -3.41 5.76
CA ARG A 8 14.54 -3.59 4.38
C ARG A 8 13.38 -3.85 3.43
N SER A 9 12.44 -4.71 3.83
CA SER A 9 11.26 -4.99 3.03
C SER A 9 10.39 -3.75 2.91
N MET A 10 10.23 -3.00 3.99
CA MET A 10 9.46 -1.77 3.96
C MET A 10 10.08 -0.77 2.99
N ASP A 11 11.41 -0.64 2.98
CA ASP A 11 12.10 0.25 2.04
C ASP A 11 11.83 -0.16 0.60
N LEU A 12 11.82 -1.45 0.31
CA LEU A 12 11.53 -1.95 -1.03
C LEU A 12 10.11 -1.63 -1.44
N ILE A 13 9.16 -1.79 -0.52
CA ILE A 13 7.75 -1.46 -0.77
C ILE A 13 7.61 0.03 -1.07
N VAL A 14 8.18 0.87 -0.25
CA VAL A 14 8.11 2.33 -0.44
C VAL A 14 8.77 2.73 -1.75
N SER A 15 9.91 2.14 -2.08
CA SER A 15 10.60 2.43 -3.34
C SER A 15 9.73 2.06 -4.53
N ALA A 16 9.00 0.95 -4.45
CA ALA A 16 8.08 0.56 -5.52
C ALA A 16 6.94 1.58 -5.66
N LEU A 17 6.38 2.00 -4.53
CA LEU A 17 5.28 2.98 -4.55
C LEU A 17 5.72 4.30 -5.20
N LYS A 18 6.96 4.71 -4.98
CA LYS A 18 7.48 5.96 -5.54
C LYS A 18 7.59 5.96 -7.06
N LYS A 19 7.53 4.80 -7.69
CA LYS A 19 7.59 4.71 -9.15
C LYS A 19 6.36 5.30 -9.84
N TRP A 20 5.25 5.40 -9.11
CA TRP A 20 3.99 5.90 -9.65
C TRP A 20 3.57 7.15 -8.89
N HIS A 21 3.69 8.30 -9.53
CA HIS A 21 3.31 9.56 -8.90
C HIS A 21 1.80 9.66 -8.67
N GLU A 22 1.02 8.83 -9.34
CA GLU A 22 -0.43 8.78 -9.14
C GLU A 22 -0.80 8.30 -7.75
N ILE A 23 0.10 7.57 -7.08
CA ILE A 23 -0.14 7.07 -5.73
C ILE A 23 0.14 8.19 -4.75
N GLU A 24 -0.90 8.68 -4.08
CA GLU A 24 -0.78 9.77 -3.12
C GLU A 24 -0.44 9.25 -1.72
N GLN A 25 -1.06 8.17 -1.31
CA GLN A 25 -0.81 7.56 -0.02
C GLN A 25 -0.97 6.05 -0.11
N ALA A 26 -0.43 5.35 0.86
CA ALA A 26 -0.62 3.91 0.99
C ALA A 26 -0.68 3.55 2.47
N ALA A 27 -1.53 2.59 2.79
CA ALA A 27 -1.72 2.14 4.16
C ALA A 27 -1.83 0.62 4.21
N ILE A 28 -1.50 0.06 5.37
CA ILE A 28 -1.67 -1.37 5.61
C ILE A 28 -2.94 -1.55 6.42
N PHE A 29 -3.76 -2.50 6.01
CA PHE A 29 -5.01 -2.81 6.71
C PHE A 29 -5.11 -4.34 6.89
N GLY A 30 -6.27 -4.81 7.35
CA GLY A 30 -6.44 -6.22 7.61
C GLY A 30 -5.72 -6.66 8.88
N SER A 31 -5.28 -7.90 8.95
CA SER A 31 -4.68 -8.43 10.18
C SER A 31 -3.41 -7.69 10.57
N ARG A 32 -2.58 -7.28 9.62
CA ARG A 32 -1.36 -6.56 9.94
C ARG A 32 -1.63 -5.15 10.45
N GLY A 33 -2.65 -4.49 9.88
CA GLY A 33 -3.07 -3.17 10.37
C GLY A 33 -3.62 -3.23 11.79
N MET A 34 -4.25 -4.35 12.15
CA MET A 34 -4.83 -4.57 13.47
C MET A 34 -3.83 -5.14 14.49
N GLY A 35 -2.67 -5.58 14.03
CA GLY A 35 -1.68 -6.20 14.90
C GLY A 35 -1.91 -7.69 15.17
N ASN A 36 -2.86 -8.30 14.47
CA ASN A 36 -3.22 -9.73 14.66
C ASN A 36 -2.60 -10.64 13.61
N TYR A 37 -1.52 -10.23 13.01
CA TYR A 37 -0.90 -10.99 11.94
C TYR A 37 -0.13 -12.20 12.48
N LYS A 38 0.04 -13.20 11.59
CA LYS A 38 0.92 -14.34 11.83
C LYS A 38 2.05 -14.28 10.81
N ASP A 39 3.15 -14.97 11.12
CA ASP A 39 4.27 -15.08 10.18
C ASP A 39 3.75 -15.66 8.85
N GLY A 40 4.12 -15.01 7.76
CA GLY A 40 3.69 -15.44 6.44
C GLY A 40 2.31 -14.97 6.03
N SER A 41 1.64 -14.15 6.86
CA SER A 41 0.35 -13.57 6.49
C SER A 41 0.49 -12.65 5.28
N ASP A 42 -0.56 -12.60 4.46
CA ASP A 42 -0.61 -11.68 3.34
C ASP A 42 -0.58 -10.24 3.85
N VAL A 43 0.00 -9.37 3.03
CA VAL A 43 0.03 -7.95 3.34
C VAL A 43 -1.06 -7.26 2.53
N ASP A 44 -2.04 -6.70 3.21
CA ASP A 44 -3.14 -5.99 2.57
C ASP A 44 -2.81 -4.50 2.54
N ILE A 45 -2.68 -3.95 1.35
CA ILE A 45 -2.33 -2.54 1.16
C ILE A 45 -3.46 -1.84 0.43
N VAL A 46 -3.91 -0.72 0.99
CA VAL A 46 -4.84 0.17 0.32
C VAL A 46 -4.07 1.37 -0.22
N ILE A 47 -4.34 1.73 -1.46
CA ILE A 47 -3.68 2.83 -2.15
C ILE A 47 -4.69 3.94 -2.38
N TYR A 48 -4.27 5.18 -2.13
CA TYR A 48 -5.10 6.36 -2.27
C TYR A 48 -4.59 7.23 -3.40
N GLY A 49 -5.47 7.70 -4.24
CA GLY A 49 -5.13 8.60 -5.32
C GLY A 49 -6.24 8.68 -6.34
N LYS A 50 -6.50 9.88 -6.84
CA LYS A 50 -7.60 10.11 -7.79
C LYS A 50 -7.28 9.60 -9.18
N ASN A 51 -6.01 9.54 -9.53
CA ASN A 51 -5.56 9.21 -10.88
C ASN A 51 -5.05 7.78 -11.02
N ILE A 52 -5.25 6.97 -10.00
CA ILE A 52 -4.82 5.57 -10.05
C ILE A 52 -5.75 4.79 -10.97
N THR A 53 -5.16 4.12 -11.95
CA THR A 53 -5.89 3.29 -12.90
C THR A 53 -5.73 1.82 -12.55
N ALA A 54 -6.52 0.97 -13.19
CA ALA A 54 -6.35 -0.48 -13.03
C ALA A 54 -4.96 -0.92 -13.49
N ASP A 55 -4.41 -0.27 -14.51
CA ASP A 55 -3.06 -0.57 -14.99
C ASP A 55 -2.01 -0.27 -13.93
N VAL A 56 -2.11 0.88 -13.27
CA VAL A 56 -1.18 1.24 -12.18
C VAL A 56 -1.27 0.22 -11.07
N LEU A 57 -2.49 -0.16 -10.68
CA LEU A 57 -2.69 -1.13 -9.61
C LEU A 57 -2.09 -2.49 -9.97
N ASN A 58 -2.32 -2.93 -11.21
CA ASN A 58 -1.77 -4.20 -11.70
C ASN A 58 -0.24 -4.16 -11.77
N ASP A 59 0.32 -3.07 -12.30
CA ASP A 59 1.77 -2.92 -12.40
C ASP A 59 2.43 -2.93 -11.02
N LEU A 60 1.82 -2.26 -10.06
CA LEU A 60 2.33 -2.25 -8.70
C LEU A 60 2.26 -3.65 -8.08
N SER A 61 1.18 -4.37 -8.32
CA SER A 61 1.03 -5.74 -7.83
C SER A 61 2.15 -6.64 -8.38
N VAL A 62 2.42 -6.53 -9.67
CA VAL A 62 3.52 -7.29 -10.30
C VAL A 62 4.86 -6.89 -9.69
N GLU A 63 5.08 -5.60 -9.51
CA GLU A 63 6.32 -5.11 -8.94
C GLU A 63 6.56 -5.70 -7.55
N LEU A 64 5.55 -5.68 -6.69
CA LEU A 64 5.68 -6.15 -5.32
C LEU A 64 5.73 -7.67 -5.21
N ASN A 65 4.95 -8.38 -6.03
CA ASN A 65 4.82 -9.83 -5.90
C ASN A 65 5.84 -10.60 -6.72
N GLU A 66 6.34 -10.03 -7.81
CA GLU A 66 7.18 -10.76 -8.75
C GLU A 66 8.57 -10.19 -8.93
N LYS A 67 8.71 -8.87 -8.91
CA LYS A 67 10.00 -8.24 -9.20
C LYS A 67 10.87 -7.97 -7.98
N GLN A 68 10.25 -7.79 -6.81
CA GLN A 68 11.00 -7.49 -5.59
C GLN A 68 11.23 -8.78 -4.80
N PRO A 69 12.40 -8.91 -4.15
CA PRO A 69 12.69 -10.11 -3.34
C PRO A 69 12.00 -10.05 -1.98
N LEU A 70 10.67 -9.98 -2.00
CA LEU A 70 9.87 -9.85 -0.78
C LEU A 70 9.24 -11.20 -0.44
N PRO A 71 9.34 -11.64 0.82
CA PRO A 71 8.80 -12.93 1.24
C PRO A 71 7.31 -12.87 1.58
N TYR A 72 6.59 -11.91 1.04
CA TYR A 72 5.17 -11.71 1.34
C TYR A 72 4.35 -11.73 0.07
N ASN A 73 3.07 -12.10 0.20
CA ASN A 73 2.09 -11.90 -0.85
C ASN A 73 1.38 -10.58 -0.57
N PHE A 74 1.14 -9.79 -1.61
CA PHE A 74 0.55 -8.47 -1.47
C PHE A 74 -0.81 -8.42 -2.16
N ASP A 75 -1.82 -7.97 -1.43
CA ASP A 75 -3.13 -7.66 -1.99
C ASP A 75 -3.27 -6.15 -2.02
N LEU A 76 -3.58 -5.62 -3.19
CA LEU A 76 -3.69 -4.18 -3.38
C LEU A 76 -5.13 -3.79 -3.64
N VAL A 77 -5.56 -2.71 -2.99
CA VAL A 77 -6.91 -2.19 -3.13
C VAL A 77 -6.80 -0.68 -3.39
N HIS A 78 -7.60 -0.17 -4.33
CA HIS A 78 -7.67 1.26 -4.60
C HIS A 78 -8.85 1.85 -3.83
N TYR A 79 -8.56 2.70 -2.85
CA TYR A 79 -9.55 3.21 -1.92
C TYR A 79 -10.74 3.88 -2.63
N GLU A 80 -10.45 4.74 -3.62
CA GLU A 80 -11.49 5.52 -4.29
C GLU A 80 -12.44 4.67 -5.13
N THR A 81 -12.07 3.42 -5.45
CA THR A 81 -12.93 2.55 -6.25
C THR A 81 -13.60 1.45 -5.43
N ILE A 82 -13.42 1.46 -4.12
CA ILE A 82 -14.03 0.46 -3.25
C ILE A 82 -15.54 0.64 -3.26
N ARG A 83 -16.26 -0.44 -3.58
CA ARG A 83 -17.72 -0.45 -3.57
C ARG A 83 -18.29 -1.17 -2.36
N HIS A 84 -17.47 -1.99 -1.71
CA HIS A 84 -17.88 -2.78 -0.56
C HIS A 84 -17.83 -1.91 0.69
N LYS A 85 -18.99 -1.57 1.23
CA LYS A 85 -19.10 -0.63 2.35
C LYS A 85 -18.36 -1.10 3.60
N GLU A 86 -18.45 -2.39 3.90
CA GLU A 86 -17.81 -2.94 5.10
C GLU A 86 -16.29 -2.92 5.00
N LEU A 87 -15.77 -3.21 3.82
CA LEU A 87 -14.32 -3.11 3.59
C LEU A 87 -13.86 -1.67 3.75
N LYS A 88 -14.61 -0.73 3.21
CA LYS A 88 -14.26 0.68 3.32
C LYS A 88 -14.26 1.14 4.77
N LYS A 89 -15.27 0.72 5.54
CA LYS A 89 -15.33 1.03 6.98
C LYS A 89 -14.15 0.42 7.73
N HIS A 90 -13.79 -0.81 7.40
CA HIS A 90 -12.65 -1.48 8.03
C HIS A 90 -11.37 -0.69 7.75
N ILE A 91 -11.17 -0.27 6.51
CA ILE A 91 -10.00 0.51 6.12
C ILE A 91 -10.00 1.84 6.86
N ASP A 92 -11.13 2.55 6.87
CA ASP A 92 -11.23 3.85 7.54
C ASP A 92 -10.89 3.73 9.02
N ARG A 93 -11.19 2.60 9.62
CA ARG A 93 -11.02 2.41 11.06
C ARG A 93 -9.63 1.87 11.42
N PHE A 94 -9.10 0.94 10.64
CA PHE A 94 -7.91 0.17 11.02
C PHE A 94 -6.69 0.38 10.15
N ALA A 95 -6.82 0.98 8.98
CA ALA A 95 -5.67 1.15 8.10
C ALA A 95 -4.63 2.09 8.72
N LYS A 96 -3.37 1.72 8.57
CA LYS A 96 -2.25 2.51 9.11
C LYS A 96 -1.42 3.00 7.94
N ILE A 97 -1.40 4.31 7.74
CA ILE A 97 -0.67 4.93 6.64
C ILE A 97 0.84 4.79 6.90
N PHE A 98 1.54 4.27 5.90
CA PHE A 98 3.01 4.13 5.99
C PHE A 98 3.73 4.85 4.86
N TYR A 99 2.99 5.39 3.89
CA TYR A 99 3.57 6.10 2.75
C TYR A 99 2.70 7.28 2.38
N VAL A 100 3.33 8.44 2.22
CA VAL A 100 2.67 9.64 1.73
C VAL A 100 3.58 10.24 0.66
N SER A 101 3.04 10.47 -0.53
CA SER A 101 3.78 11.10 -1.60
C SER A 101 3.95 12.59 -1.30
N HIS A 102 5.18 13.10 -1.47
CA HIS A 102 5.47 14.52 -1.31
C HIS A 102 5.60 15.20 -2.67
N GLY A 103 5.22 14.52 -3.73
CA GLY A 103 5.38 14.97 -5.11
C GLY A 103 4.89 16.34 -5.42
N ASP A 104 4.94 16.72 -5.36
CA ASP A 104 4.80 17.45 -5.72
C ASP A 104 4.95 18.10 -5.77
N GLY A 105 5.06 18.28 -5.62
CA GLY A 105 5.11 18.95 -5.64
C GLY A 105 4.96 19.46 -5.32
N SER A 106 4.88 19.77 -5.07
CA SER A 106 4.89 20.31 -4.95
C SER A 106 5.09 20.74 -4.77
N CYS A 107 5.11 21.00 -4.65
CA CYS A 107 5.42 21.54 -4.60
C CYS A 107 5.87 21.76 -4.43
N GLY A 108 5.78 21.83 -4.50
CA GLY A 108 6.39 22.08 -4.44
C GLY A 108 6.92 21.95 -3.67
N ARG A 109 7.03 21.85 -3.36
CA ARG A 109 7.67 21.80 -2.89
C ARG A 109 8.41 21.36 -2.79
N SER A 110 8.71 21.47 -2.54
CA SER A 110 9.44 21.20 -2.72
C SER A 110 9.83 20.95 -2.81
#